data_ac56bf584b624085cbd6e5f982bd396a
#
_entry.id   ac56bf584b624085cbd6e5f982bd396a
#
_cell.length_a   1.000
_cell.length_b   1.000
_cell.length_c   1.000
_cell.angle_alpha   90.00
_cell.angle_beta   90.00
_cell.angle_gamma   90.00
#
_symmetry.space_group_name_H-M   'P 1'
#
loop_
_entity.id
_entity.type
_entity.pdbx_description
1 polymer ?
#
loop_
_entity_poly.entity_id
_entity_poly.type
_entity_poly.pdbx_seq_one_letter_code
_entity_poly.pdbx_strand_id
1 'polypeptide(L)'
;MSASPSSTKLFLQAIGLFSLVRGVNVSVLMLAQLLTSIFIFSSQDIVPTLLDLNLWLIVLATGFSVSGGYIFNAFFDEEKDLINRPEKTLLERHISSKAKLGMYFACSILALLVASYVSFRAVMFFTAYMAAMFLYSSFLNRDLWFGTLTSTLLTVLPFFAITVYYNNFSLEIVAYAAYLYTLVSVREFVKDLHNIKGDMAQNYKTFPVVWGEYKTKQLISILVGCALLVIAVLRAFFELNAMGYYFIIASIFLIVLLVLLWRTNTTRQMGLLLQLVRLIILLGIISLPLLRLTI
;
A
#
# COMPACT_ATOMS: atom_id res chain seq x y z
N MET A 1 -13.20 36.55 10.58
CA MET A 1 -13.88 35.62 11.52
C MET A 1 -12.79 34.71 12.11
N SER A 2 -12.33 34.99 13.33
CA SER A 2 -11.36 34.13 14.04
C SER A 2 -12.10 32.90 14.54
N ALA A 3 -11.72 31.72 14.05
CA ALA A 3 -12.26 30.46 14.55
C ALA A 3 -12.02 30.36 16.07
N SER A 4 -13.01 29.88 16.83
CA SER A 4 -12.86 29.70 18.27
C SER A 4 -11.70 28.71 18.57
N PRO A 5 -10.93 28.86 19.67
CA PRO A 5 -9.82 27.98 20.00
C PRO A 5 -10.20 26.48 20.05
N SER A 6 -11.46 26.18 20.34
CA SER A 6 -11.99 24.80 20.34
C SER A 6 -12.19 24.23 18.93
N SER A 7 -12.64 25.01 17.96
CA SER A 7 -12.83 24.58 16.58
C SER A 7 -11.50 24.30 15.86
N THR A 8 -10.48 25.11 16.12
CA THR A 8 -9.13 24.89 15.58
C THR A 8 -8.50 23.59 16.13
N LYS A 9 -8.68 23.31 17.43
CA LYS A 9 -8.21 22.07 18.04
C LYS A 9 -8.88 20.85 17.45
N LEU A 10 -10.21 20.87 17.28
CA LEU A 10 -10.98 19.78 16.69
C LEU A 10 -10.56 19.51 15.24
N PHE A 11 -10.33 20.56 14.47
CA PHE A 11 -9.86 20.46 13.09
C PHE A 11 -8.46 19.83 13.01
N LEU A 12 -7.51 20.24 13.84
CA LEU A 12 -6.17 19.65 13.90
C LEU A 12 -6.22 18.19 14.32
N GLN A 13 -7.09 17.83 15.26
CA GLN A 13 -7.28 16.42 15.65
C GLN A 13 -7.86 15.58 14.50
N ALA A 14 -8.83 16.10 13.74
CA ALA A 14 -9.39 15.40 12.59
C ALA A 14 -8.35 15.16 11.49
N ILE A 15 -7.54 16.19 11.16
CA ILE A 15 -6.45 16.05 10.18
C ILE A 15 -5.39 15.08 10.71
N GLY A 16 -5.02 15.16 12.00
CA GLY A 16 -4.09 14.26 12.64
C GLY A 16 -4.56 12.80 12.59
N LEU A 17 -5.87 12.58 12.78
CA LEU A 17 -6.51 11.27 12.68
C LEU A 17 -6.44 10.71 11.26
N PHE A 18 -6.81 11.52 10.26
CA PHE A 18 -6.72 11.14 8.85
C PHE A 18 -5.28 10.85 8.41
N SER A 19 -4.31 11.61 8.94
CA SER A 19 -2.88 11.37 8.75
C SER A 19 -2.43 10.06 9.40
N LEU A 20 -2.84 9.79 10.64
CA LEU A 20 -2.46 8.62 11.42
C LEU A 20 -2.91 7.32 10.74
N VAL A 21 -4.16 7.25 10.26
CA VAL A 21 -4.68 6.09 9.52
C VAL A 21 -4.15 6.02 8.08
N ARG A 22 -3.34 6.99 7.66
CA ARG A 22 -2.91 7.15 6.25
C ARG A 22 -4.10 7.13 5.30
N GLY A 23 -5.11 7.95 5.58
CA GLY A 23 -6.43 7.92 4.94
C GLY A 23 -6.38 7.88 3.42
N VAL A 24 -5.48 8.65 2.77
CA VAL A 24 -5.30 8.61 1.31
C VAL A 24 -4.90 7.19 0.84
N ASN A 25 -3.97 6.52 1.54
CA ASN A 25 -3.53 5.18 1.13
C ASN A 25 -4.65 4.15 1.30
N VAL A 26 -5.41 4.24 2.40
CA VAL A 26 -6.56 3.36 2.65
C VAL A 26 -7.63 3.58 1.58
N SER A 27 -7.97 4.83 1.25
CA SER A 27 -8.95 5.13 0.20
C SER A 27 -8.51 4.62 -1.19
N VAL A 28 -7.24 4.78 -1.53
CA VAL A 28 -6.68 4.24 -2.79
C VAL A 28 -6.74 2.71 -2.82
N LEU A 29 -6.45 2.05 -1.69
CA LEU A 29 -6.55 0.60 -1.59
C LEU A 29 -8.00 0.11 -1.74
N MET A 30 -8.95 0.76 -1.06
CA MET A 30 -10.38 0.43 -1.18
C MET A 30 -10.89 0.64 -2.60
N LEU A 31 -10.48 1.73 -3.25
CA LEU A 31 -10.80 1.99 -4.67
C LEU A 31 -10.19 0.90 -5.57
N ALA A 32 -8.93 0.52 -5.34
CA ALA A 32 -8.28 -0.55 -6.09
C ALA A 32 -9.04 -1.88 -5.95
N GLN A 33 -9.49 -2.23 -4.73
CA GLN A 33 -10.30 -3.43 -4.51
C GLN A 33 -11.64 -3.39 -5.26
N LEU A 34 -12.33 -2.25 -5.25
CA LEU A 34 -13.58 -2.09 -6.00
C LEU A 34 -13.35 -2.22 -7.50
N LEU A 35 -12.37 -1.52 -8.05
CA LEU A 35 -12.09 -1.57 -9.48
C LEU A 35 -11.60 -2.95 -9.93
N THR A 36 -10.73 -3.60 -9.16
CA THR A 36 -10.30 -4.97 -9.49
C THR A 36 -11.45 -5.96 -9.39
N SER A 37 -12.35 -5.82 -8.42
CA SER A 37 -13.55 -6.64 -8.32
C SER A 37 -14.42 -6.54 -9.56
N ILE A 38 -14.65 -5.32 -10.06
CA ILE A 38 -15.52 -5.06 -11.21
C ILE A 38 -14.86 -5.52 -12.52
N PHE A 39 -13.57 -5.27 -12.72
CA PHE A 39 -12.93 -5.40 -14.02
C PHE A 39 -12.07 -6.64 -14.19
N ILE A 40 -11.64 -7.29 -13.08
CA ILE A 40 -10.77 -8.47 -13.13
C ILE A 40 -11.45 -9.70 -12.54
N PHE A 41 -12.10 -9.59 -11.37
CA PHE A 41 -12.55 -10.75 -10.62
C PHE A 41 -13.97 -11.20 -10.94
N SER A 42 -14.88 -10.23 -11.13
CA SER A 42 -16.30 -10.54 -11.35
C SER A 42 -16.57 -10.97 -12.78
N SER A 43 -17.30 -12.07 -12.92
CA SER A 43 -17.90 -12.48 -14.19
C SER A 43 -19.22 -11.76 -14.49
N GLN A 44 -19.73 -10.97 -13.53
CA GLN A 44 -20.97 -10.22 -13.66
C GLN A 44 -20.74 -8.85 -14.29
N ASP A 45 -21.82 -8.20 -14.70
CA ASP A 45 -21.79 -6.81 -15.15
C ASP A 45 -21.45 -5.83 -14.01
N ILE A 46 -21.14 -4.59 -14.38
CA ILE A 46 -20.73 -3.53 -13.45
C ILE A 46 -21.79 -3.28 -12.38
N VAL A 47 -23.05 -3.14 -12.78
CA VAL A 47 -24.14 -2.77 -11.85
C VAL A 47 -24.41 -3.86 -10.82
N PRO A 48 -24.60 -5.15 -11.17
CA PRO A 48 -24.74 -6.22 -10.17
C PRO A 48 -23.54 -6.30 -9.22
N THR A 49 -22.32 -6.14 -9.72
CA THR A 49 -21.11 -6.17 -8.88
C THR A 49 -21.09 -5.00 -7.89
N LEU A 50 -21.49 -3.80 -8.31
CA LEU A 50 -21.58 -2.63 -7.43
C LEU A 50 -22.71 -2.72 -6.40
N LEU A 51 -23.77 -3.48 -6.69
CA LEU A 51 -24.88 -3.71 -5.77
C LEU A 51 -24.62 -4.87 -4.79
N ASP A 52 -23.49 -5.58 -4.94
CA ASP A 52 -23.12 -6.67 -4.02
C ASP A 52 -22.70 -6.12 -2.66
N LEU A 53 -23.58 -6.25 -1.69
CA LEU A 53 -23.35 -5.80 -0.31
C LEU A 53 -22.12 -6.50 0.31
N ASN A 54 -21.90 -7.78 0.04
CA ASN A 54 -20.77 -8.52 0.61
C ASN A 54 -19.43 -7.98 0.11
N LEU A 55 -19.36 -7.53 -1.16
CA LEU A 55 -18.18 -6.84 -1.68
C LEU A 55 -17.86 -5.57 -0.87
N TRP A 56 -18.88 -4.73 -0.61
CA TRP A 56 -18.68 -3.52 0.19
C TRP A 56 -18.25 -3.83 1.63
N LEU A 57 -18.79 -4.89 2.22
CA LEU A 57 -18.39 -5.33 3.55
C LEU A 57 -16.92 -5.79 3.58
N ILE A 58 -16.43 -6.51 2.56
CA ILE A 58 -15.00 -6.88 2.44
C ILE A 58 -14.11 -5.65 2.30
N VAL A 59 -14.50 -4.70 1.43
CA VAL A 59 -13.76 -3.45 1.24
C VAL A 59 -13.71 -2.64 2.54
N LEU A 60 -14.81 -2.57 3.29
CA LEU A 60 -14.86 -1.91 4.61
C LEU A 60 -14.00 -2.65 5.65
N ALA A 61 -14.08 -3.98 5.71
CA ALA A 61 -13.24 -4.78 6.61
C ALA A 61 -11.74 -4.57 6.30
N THR A 62 -11.37 -4.47 5.01
CA THR A 62 -10.03 -4.08 4.60
C THR A 62 -9.66 -2.69 5.09
N GLY A 63 -10.54 -1.70 4.88
CA GLY A 63 -10.30 -0.33 5.34
C GLY A 63 -10.03 -0.24 6.83
N PHE A 64 -10.84 -0.93 7.65
CA PHE A 64 -10.65 -0.98 9.10
C PHE A 64 -9.37 -1.72 9.50
N SER A 65 -9.11 -2.90 8.96
CA SER A 65 -7.94 -3.70 9.34
C SER A 65 -6.63 -3.01 8.97
N VAL A 66 -6.55 -2.39 7.79
CA VAL A 66 -5.36 -1.63 7.34
C VAL A 66 -5.18 -0.35 8.15
N SER A 67 -6.27 0.37 8.45
CA SER A 67 -6.22 1.55 9.32
C SER A 67 -5.70 1.20 10.72
N GLY A 68 -6.20 0.11 11.32
CA GLY A 68 -5.70 -0.40 12.58
C GLY A 68 -4.20 -0.72 12.51
N GLY A 69 -3.76 -1.40 11.46
CA GLY A 69 -2.34 -1.70 11.23
C GLY A 69 -1.47 -0.44 11.15
N TYR A 70 -1.91 0.61 10.46
CA TYR A 70 -1.19 1.88 10.40
C TYR A 70 -1.12 2.60 11.76
N ILE A 71 -2.22 2.60 12.52
CA ILE A 71 -2.25 3.16 13.86
C ILE A 71 -1.25 2.42 14.75
N PHE A 72 -1.27 1.09 14.73
CA PHE A 72 -0.37 0.25 15.52
C PHE A 72 1.10 0.47 15.14
N ASN A 73 1.42 0.49 13.85
CA ASN A 73 2.79 0.75 13.38
C ASN A 73 3.29 2.14 13.80
N ALA A 74 2.42 3.15 13.86
CA ALA A 74 2.79 4.50 14.27
C ALA A 74 3.29 4.59 15.72
N PHE A 75 2.94 3.63 16.60
CA PHE A 75 3.52 3.57 17.94
C PHE A 75 5.02 3.24 17.94
N PHE A 76 5.39 2.29 17.07
CA PHE A 76 6.79 1.84 17.00
C PHE A 76 7.66 2.78 16.18
N ASP A 77 7.09 3.45 15.19
CA ASP A 77 7.81 4.31 14.25
C ASP A 77 7.86 5.79 14.68
N GLU A 78 7.26 6.20 15.83
CA GLU A 78 7.09 7.62 16.18
C GLU A 78 8.42 8.38 16.22
N GLU A 79 9.47 7.84 16.86
CA GLU A 79 10.76 8.50 16.96
C GLU A 79 11.50 8.55 15.62
N LYS A 80 11.42 7.49 14.83
CA LYS A 80 11.97 7.42 13.47
C LYS A 80 11.27 8.41 12.53
N ASP A 81 9.93 8.43 12.59
CA ASP A 81 9.12 9.32 11.75
C ASP A 81 9.29 10.79 12.18
N LEU A 82 9.64 11.10 13.41
CA LEU A 82 9.98 12.46 13.83
C LEU A 82 11.22 13.01 13.07
N ILE A 83 12.18 12.14 12.75
CA ILE A 83 13.36 12.50 11.95
C ILE A 83 13.03 12.59 10.47
N ASN A 84 12.31 11.58 9.96
CA ASN A 84 12.03 11.44 8.53
C ASN A 84 10.86 12.31 8.03
N ARG A 85 9.87 12.59 8.91
CA ARG A 85 8.61 13.28 8.59
C ARG A 85 8.13 14.13 9.77
N PRO A 86 8.89 15.13 10.20
CA PRO A 86 8.61 15.88 11.44
C PRO A 86 7.22 16.53 11.46
N GLU A 87 6.81 17.17 10.37
CA GLU A 87 5.51 17.86 10.29
C GLU A 87 4.33 16.90 10.52
N LYS A 88 4.38 15.72 9.88
CA LYS A 88 3.37 14.68 10.03
C LYS A 88 3.31 14.17 11.46
N THR A 89 4.45 13.82 12.04
CA THR A 89 4.54 13.24 13.39
C THR A 89 4.10 14.25 14.46
N LEU A 90 4.45 15.52 14.31
CA LEU A 90 3.99 16.59 15.20
C LEU A 90 2.46 16.74 15.15
N LEU A 91 1.86 16.63 13.97
CA LEU A 91 0.41 16.66 13.82
C LEU A 91 -0.26 15.47 14.54
N GLU A 92 0.29 14.28 14.40
CA GLU A 92 -0.22 13.03 15.00
C GLU A 92 -0.05 13.00 16.55
N ARG A 93 0.88 13.78 17.11
CA ARG A 93 1.07 13.96 18.57
C ARG A 93 -0.10 14.68 19.27
N HIS A 94 -0.97 15.36 18.53
CA HIS A 94 -2.21 15.91 19.09
C HIS A 94 -3.20 14.83 19.53
N ILE A 95 -2.99 13.56 19.12
CA ILE A 95 -3.79 12.40 19.52
C ILE A 95 -3.03 11.66 20.64
N SER A 96 -3.69 11.50 21.79
CA SER A 96 -3.07 10.80 22.92
C SER A 96 -2.80 9.33 22.60
N SER A 97 -1.76 8.75 23.22
CA SER A 97 -1.42 7.34 23.04
C SER A 97 -2.58 6.40 23.44
N LYS A 98 -3.35 6.78 24.48
CA LYS A 98 -4.56 6.03 24.88
C LYS A 98 -5.63 6.06 23.79
N ALA A 99 -5.83 7.21 23.14
CA ALA A 99 -6.79 7.32 22.03
C ALA A 99 -6.31 6.51 20.80
N LYS A 100 -5.02 6.56 20.45
CA LYS A 100 -4.45 5.72 19.38
C LYS A 100 -4.71 4.24 19.65
N LEU A 101 -4.46 3.77 20.88
CA LEU A 101 -4.68 2.37 21.26
C LEU A 101 -6.16 2.00 21.20
N GLY A 102 -7.04 2.85 21.73
CA GLY A 102 -8.50 2.64 21.63
C GLY A 102 -8.99 2.54 20.18
N MET A 103 -8.48 3.40 19.31
CA MET A 103 -8.81 3.36 17.87
C MET A 103 -8.28 2.09 17.17
N TYR A 104 -7.10 1.61 17.53
CA TYR A 104 -6.57 0.33 17.03
C TYR A 104 -7.52 -0.83 17.35
N PHE A 105 -7.93 -0.95 18.62
CA PHE A 105 -8.87 -2.00 19.02
C PHE A 105 -10.24 -1.82 18.37
N ALA A 106 -10.76 -0.60 18.29
CA ALA A 106 -12.02 -0.31 17.61
C ALA A 106 -11.98 -0.72 16.13
N CYS A 107 -10.95 -0.33 15.41
CA CYS A 107 -10.75 -0.73 14.01
C CYS A 107 -10.64 -2.25 13.87
N SER A 108 -9.91 -2.93 14.76
CA SER A 108 -9.74 -4.38 14.71
C SER A 108 -11.06 -5.12 14.95
N ILE A 109 -11.84 -4.68 15.96
CA ILE A 109 -13.16 -5.26 16.26
C ILE A 109 -14.13 -5.01 15.09
N LEU A 110 -14.19 -3.78 14.56
CA LEU A 110 -15.05 -3.45 13.43
C LEU A 110 -14.70 -4.26 12.19
N ALA A 111 -13.40 -4.47 11.91
CA ALA A 111 -12.97 -5.31 10.78
C ALA A 111 -13.51 -6.73 10.90
N LEU A 112 -13.40 -7.36 12.08
CA LEU A 112 -13.89 -8.72 12.32
C LEU A 112 -15.43 -8.79 12.34
N LEU A 113 -16.10 -7.81 12.93
CA LEU A 113 -17.56 -7.74 12.92
C LEU A 113 -18.09 -7.66 11.50
N VAL A 114 -17.54 -6.76 10.68
CA VAL A 114 -17.95 -6.60 9.28
C VAL A 114 -17.62 -7.86 8.46
N ALA A 115 -16.45 -8.47 8.66
CA ALA A 115 -16.08 -9.71 7.99
C ALA A 115 -16.98 -10.89 8.36
N SER A 116 -17.49 -10.94 9.59
CA SER A 116 -18.38 -12.02 10.07
C SER A 116 -19.72 -12.06 9.34
N TYR A 117 -20.21 -10.91 8.86
CA TYR A 117 -21.43 -10.87 8.03
C TYR A 117 -21.21 -11.46 6.64
N VAL A 118 -19.98 -11.48 6.13
CA VAL A 118 -19.68 -12.03 4.80
C VAL A 118 -19.49 -13.54 4.87
N SER A 119 -18.49 -14.00 5.62
CA SER A 119 -18.20 -15.42 5.77
C SER A 119 -17.17 -15.72 6.86
N PHE A 120 -17.15 -16.96 7.34
CA PHE A 120 -16.09 -17.44 8.25
C PHE A 120 -14.68 -17.37 7.59
N ARG A 121 -14.57 -17.59 6.27
CA ARG A 121 -13.30 -17.44 5.53
C ARG A 121 -12.77 -16.01 5.58
N ALA A 122 -13.66 -15.02 5.45
CA ALA A 122 -13.30 -13.61 5.59
C ALA A 122 -12.78 -13.28 7.00
N VAL A 123 -13.44 -13.80 8.05
CA VAL A 123 -12.98 -13.64 9.45
C VAL A 123 -11.57 -14.22 9.62
N MET A 124 -11.33 -15.45 9.16
CA MET A 124 -10.02 -16.09 9.24
C MET A 124 -8.96 -15.27 8.48
N PHE A 125 -9.28 -14.78 7.28
CA PHE A 125 -8.35 -13.97 6.49
C PHE A 125 -7.96 -12.68 7.22
N PHE A 126 -8.94 -11.91 7.69
CA PHE A 126 -8.64 -10.64 8.37
C PHE A 126 -7.98 -10.84 9.74
N THR A 127 -8.31 -11.92 10.46
CA THR A 127 -7.60 -12.28 11.70
C THR A 127 -6.13 -12.59 11.42
N ALA A 128 -5.84 -13.43 10.43
CA ALA A 128 -4.47 -13.75 10.03
C ALA A 128 -3.71 -12.51 9.54
N TYR A 129 -4.38 -11.65 8.75
CA TYR A 129 -3.81 -10.39 8.26
C TYR A 129 -3.43 -9.44 9.41
N MET A 130 -4.34 -9.22 10.37
CA MET A 130 -4.07 -8.37 11.52
C MET A 130 -2.97 -8.95 12.43
N ALA A 131 -2.94 -10.27 12.62
CA ALA A 131 -1.86 -10.94 13.35
C ALA A 131 -0.51 -10.75 12.63
N ALA A 132 -0.47 -10.87 11.31
CA ALA A 132 0.74 -10.64 10.52
C ALA A 132 1.21 -9.17 10.60
N MET A 133 0.28 -8.19 10.56
CA MET A 133 0.60 -6.77 10.75
C MET A 133 1.14 -6.50 12.16
N PHE A 134 0.57 -7.14 13.19
CA PHE A 134 1.05 -7.04 14.56
C PHE A 134 2.48 -7.58 14.69
N LEU A 135 2.74 -8.78 14.19
CA LEU A 135 4.07 -9.40 14.21
C LEU A 135 5.09 -8.56 13.44
N TYR A 136 4.70 -8.04 12.27
CA TYR A 136 5.55 -7.15 11.50
C TYR A 136 5.94 -5.90 12.29
N SER A 137 4.97 -5.19 12.84
CA SER A 137 5.23 -3.93 13.56
C SER A 137 6.03 -4.13 14.84
N SER A 138 5.79 -5.25 15.56
CA SER A 138 6.44 -5.54 16.85
C SER A 138 7.87 -6.08 16.71
N PHE A 139 8.14 -6.90 15.69
CA PHE A 139 9.38 -7.66 15.61
C PHE A 139 10.11 -7.51 14.27
N LEU A 140 9.39 -7.58 13.13
CA LEU A 140 10.04 -7.72 11.81
C LEU A 140 10.49 -6.39 11.23
N ASN A 141 9.80 -5.29 11.57
CA ASN A 141 10.06 -3.97 10.99
C ASN A 141 11.43 -3.42 11.38
N ARG A 142 11.91 -3.73 12.59
CA ARG A 142 13.14 -3.12 13.15
C ARG A 142 14.37 -3.99 12.96
N ASP A 143 14.24 -5.28 13.13
CA ASP A 143 15.38 -6.18 13.33
C ASP A 143 15.78 -7.00 12.09
N LEU A 144 14.99 -6.98 11.04
CA LEU A 144 15.23 -7.80 9.86
C LEU A 144 15.39 -6.96 8.59
N TRP A 145 16.51 -7.14 7.92
CA TRP A 145 16.80 -6.49 6.64
C TRP A 145 15.80 -6.84 5.51
N PHE A 146 15.13 -7.97 5.61
CA PHE A 146 14.04 -8.35 4.69
C PHE A 146 12.65 -7.82 5.13
N GLY A 147 12.61 -6.99 6.19
CA GLY A 147 11.38 -6.32 6.64
C GLY A 147 10.67 -5.56 5.51
N THR A 148 11.45 -4.98 4.58
CA THR A 148 10.91 -4.30 3.41
C THR A 148 10.09 -5.22 2.50
N LEU A 149 10.56 -6.47 2.27
CA LEU A 149 9.80 -7.46 1.49
C LEU A 149 8.53 -7.91 2.22
N THR A 150 8.63 -8.06 3.56
CA THR A 150 7.47 -8.37 4.40
C THR A 150 6.44 -7.23 4.37
N SER A 151 6.89 -5.99 4.48
CA SER A 151 6.01 -4.80 4.37
C SER A 151 5.33 -4.72 3.01
N THR A 152 6.05 -5.07 1.94
CA THR A 152 5.49 -5.16 0.58
C THR A 152 4.40 -6.22 0.52
N LEU A 153 4.66 -7.41 1.05
CA LEU A 153 3.68 -8.50 1.09
C LEU A 153 2.42 -8.07 1.83
N LEU A 154 2.56 -7.47 3.02
CA LEU A 154 1.45 -6.98 3.81
C LEU A 154 0.66 -5.86 3.11
N THR A 155 1.33 -5.06 2.28
CA THR A 155 0.66 -4.01 1.48
C THR A 155 -0.17 -4.61 0.33
N VAL A 156 0.28 -5.72 -0.26
CA VAL A 156 -0.42 -6.39 -1.37
C VAL A 156 -1.44 -7.41 -0.87
N LEU A 157 -1.26 -7.97 0.33
CA LEU A 157 -2.10 -9.02 0.88
C LEU A 157 -3.62 -8.69 0.88
N PRO A 158 -4.08 -7.46 1.14
CA PRO A 158 -5.50 -7.11 1.04
C PRO A 158 -6.12 -7.33 -0.33
N PHE A 159 -5.32 -7.30 -1.41
CA PHE A 159 -5.79 -7.68 -2.75
C PHE A 159 -6.28 -9.14 -2.77
N PHE A 160 -5.64 -10.02 -2.02
CA PHE A 160 -6.04 -11.43 -1.93
C PHE A 160 -7.35 -11.64 -1.16
N ALA A 161 -7.82 -10.69 -0.35
CA ALA A 161 -9.16 -10.76 0.23
C ALA A 161 -10.25 -10.89 -0.85
N ILE A 162 -10.09 -10.14 -1.95
CA ILE A 162 -10.97 -10.17 -3.11
C ILE A 162 -10.84 -11.51 -3.85
N THR A 163 -9.60 -12.02 -4.03
CA THR A 163 -9.35 -13.33 -4.64
C THR A 163 -10.05 -14.46 -3.87
N VAL A 164 -9.98 -14.42 -2.53
CA VAL A 164 -10.66 -15.40 -1.65
C VAL A 164 -12.18 -15.25 -1.74
N TYR A 165 -12.69 -14.03 -1.84
CA TYR A 165 -14.11 -13.76 -1.96
C TYR A 165 -14.71 -14.33 -3.24
N TYR A 166 -14.09 -14.04 -4.39
CA TYR A 166 -14.57 -14.53 -5.70
C TYR A 166 -14.16 -15.98 -5.98
N ASN A 167 -13.29 -16.56 -5.15
CA ASN A 167 -12.70 -17.90 -5.37
C ASN A 167 -12.09 -18.04 -6.78
N ASN A 168 -11.48 -16.98 -7.29
CA ASN A 168 -10.89 -16.90 -8.61
C ASN A 168 -9.36 -16.75 -8.49
N PHE A 169 -8.62 -17.77 -8.96
CA PHE A 169 -7.17 -17.89 -8.90
C PHE A 169 -6.56 -18.11 -10.30
N SER A 170 -7.07 -17.41 -11.31
CA SER A 170 -6.55 -17.52 -12.67
C SER A 170 -5.08 -17.07 -12.76
N LEU A 171 -4.34 -17.59 -13.75
CA LEU A 171 -2.95 -17.16 -14.02
C LEU A 171 -2.85 -15.67 -14.32
N GLU A 172 -3.87 -15.09 -14.93
CA GLU A 172 -3.96 -13.66 -15.19
C GLU A 172 -3.93 -12.85 -13.89
N ILE A 173 -4.73 -13.24 -12.88
CA ILE A 173 -4.75 -12.62 -11.56
C ILE A 173 -3.40 -12.74 -10.88
N VAL A 174 -2.75 -13.89 -10.98
CA VAL A 174 -1.39 -14.09 -10.44
C VAL A 174 -0.38 -13.17 -11.12
N ALA A 175 -0.48 -12.97 -12.43
CA ALA A 175 0.40 -12.05 -13.16
C ALA A 175 0.17 -10.58 -12.75
N TYR A 176 -1.09 -10.13 -12.60
CA TYR A 176 -1.40 -8.80 -12.05
C TYR A 176 -0.89 -8.64 -10.61
N ALA A 177 -1.05 -9.66 -9.76
CA ALA A 177 -0.54 -9.64 -8.40
C ALA A 177 1.00 -9.56 -8.36
N ALA A 178 1.69 -10.31 -9.23
CA ALA A 178 3.14 -10.26 -9.37
C ALA A 178 3.61 -8.87 -9.84
N TYR A 179 2.92 -8.26 -10.81
CA TYR A 179 3.19 -6.90 -11.24
C TYR A 179 3.02 -5.90 -10.09
N LEU A 180 1.91 -5.95 -9.38
CA LEU A 180 1.65 -5.09 -8.23
C LEU A 180 2.71 -5.27 -7.14
N TYR A 181 3.06 -6.52 -6.82
CA TYR A 181 4.09 -6.84 -5.82
C TYR A 181 5.46 -6.25 -6.21
N THR A 182 5.87 -6.36 -7.46
CA THR A 182 7.15 -5.79 -7.92
C THR A 182 7.14 -4.26 -7.85
N LEU A 183 6.06 -3.58 -8.27
CA LEU A 183 5.93 -2.14 -8.16
C LEU A 183 5.94 -1.64 -6.72
N VAL A 184 5.21 -2.33 -5.83
CA VAL A 184 5.18 -1.96 -4.41
C VAL A 184 6.54 -2.23 -3.77
N SER A 185 7.26 -3.30 -4.17
CA SER A 185 8.64 -3.55 -3.72
C SER A 185 9.57 -2.40 -4.14
N VAL A 186 9.54 -1.99 -5.40
CA VAL A 186 10.31 -0.83 -5.88
C VAL A 186 10.00 0.41 -5.04
N ARG A 187 8.71 0.69 -4.76
CA ARG A 187 8.30 1.82 -3.93
C ARG A 187 8.87 1.73 -2.51
N GLU A 188 8.82 0.57 -1.88
CA GLU A 188 9.30 0.39 -0.50
C GLU A 188 10.82 0.55 -0.42
N PHE A 189 11.61 -0.04 -1.33
CA PHE A 189 13.06 0.15 -1.33
C PHE A 189 13.49 1.59 -1.66
N VAL A 190 12.79 2.31 -2.55
CA VAL A 190 13.02 3.75 -2.78
C VAL A 190 12.68 4.56 -1.53
N LYS A 191 11.60 4.19 -0.80
CA LYS A 191 11.23 4.82 0.47
C LYS A 191 12.30 4.59 1.55
N ASP A 192 12.87 3.39 1.63
CA ASP A 192 13.94 3.11 2.60
C ASP A 192 15.21 3.89 2.28
N LEU A 193 15.57 4.05 1.00
CA LEU A 193 16.66 4.96 0.60
C LEU A 193 16.37 6.43 0.98
N HIS A 194 15.13 6.87 0.80
CA HIS A 194 14.72 8.22 1.19
C HIS A 194 14.81 8.44 2.70
N ASN A 195 14.48 7.41 3.49
CA ASN A 195 14.37 7.47 4.95
C ASN A 195 15.65 7.02 5.69
N ILE A 196 16.74 6.71 5.01
CA ILE A 196 17.97 6.09 5.56
C ILE A 196 18.51 6.80 6.81
N LYS A 197 18.38 8.14 6.89
CA LYS A 197 18.87 8.93 8.03
C LYS A 197 18.14 8.60 9.32
N GLY A 198 16.82 8.52 9.31
CA GLY A 198 16.02 8.17 10.48
C GLY A 198 16.16 6.69 10.84
N ASP A 199 16.27 5.83 9.83
CA ASP A 199 16.47 4.39 10.03
C ASP A 199 17.81 4.13 10.74
N MET A 200 18.91 4.79 10.30
CA MET A 200 20.22 4.71 10.97
C MET A 200 20.18 5.27 12.39
N ALA A 201 19.55 6.44 12.60
CA ALA A 201 19.48 7.09 13.90
C ALA A 201 18.74 6.26 14.96
N GLN A 202 17.79 5.41 14.53
CA GLN A 202 16.97 4.55 15.40
C GLN A 202 17.38 3.06 15.34
N ASN A 203 18.54 2.75 14.78
CA ASN A 203 19.09 1.40 14.65
C ASN A 203 18.16 0.41 13.91
N TYR A 204 17.38 0.89 12.95
CA TYR A 204 16.62 -0.01 12.06
C TYR A 204 17.56 -0.67 11.06
N LYS A 205 17.43 -1.99 10.89
CA LYS A 205 18.25 -2.79 9.97
C LYS A 205 17.57 -2.91 8.59
N THR A 206 17.19 -1.77 8.00
CA THR A 206 16.66 -1.75 6.62
C THR A 206 17.75 -2.11 5.62
N PHE A 207 17.35 -2.55 4.42
CA PHE A 207 18.30 -3.00 3.39
C PHE A 207 19.39 -1.95 3.08
N PRO A 208 19.06 -0.64 2.87
CA PRO A 208 20.09 0.36 2.61
C PRO A 208 21.01 0.65 3.82
N VAL A 209 20.53 0.44 5.05
CA VAL A 209 21.37 0.58 6.26
C VAL A 209 22.37 -0.56 6.36
N VAL A 210 21.97 -1.80 6.06
CA VAL A 210 22.83 -2.99 6.20
C VAL A 210 23.77 -3.16 4.99
N TRP A 211 23.26 -2.98 3.78
CA TRP A 211 23.97 -3.29 2.54
C TRP A 211 24.46 -2.06 1.77
N GLY A 212 24.07 -0.87 2.19
CA GLY A 212 24.44 0.40 1.59
C GLY A 212 23.59 0.80 0.38
N GLU A 213 23.70 2.07 0.02
CA GLU A 213 22.90 2.70 -1.05
C GLU A 213 23.14 2.05 -2.41
N TYR A 214 24.38 1.72 -2.75
CA TYR A 214 24.75 1.15 -4.06
C TYR A 214 24.07 -0.20 -4.31
N LYS A 215 24.15 -1.13 -3.33
CA LYS A 215 23.49 -2.44 -3.45
C LYS A 215 21.97 -2.34 -3.45
N THR A 216 21.42 -1.34 -2.75
CA THR A 216 19.98 -1.07 -2.79
C THR A 216 19.55 -0.60 -4.17
N LYS A 217 20.30 0.30 -4.81
CA LYS A 217 20.04 0.72 -6.20
C LYS A 217 20.13 -0.45 -7.18
N GLN A 218 21.09 -1.37 -7.00
CA GLN A 218 21.17 -2.60 -7.81
C GLN A 218 19.91 -3.48 -7.63
N LEU A 219 19.46 -3.69 -6.38
CA LEU A 219 18.26 -4.46 -6.11
C LEU A 219 17.00 -3.81 -6.73
N ILE A 220 16.85 -2.50 -6.59
CA ILE A 220 15.76 -1.77 -7.25
C ILE A 220 15.81 -1.95 -8.78
N SER A 221 17.02 -1.93 -9.38
CA SER A 221 17.19 -2.15 -10.82
C SER A 221 16.75 -3.54 -11.25
N ILE A 222 17.05 -4.56 -10.45
CA ILE A 222 16.57 -5.94 -10.68
C ILE A 222 15.04 -6.00 -10.58
N LEU A 223 14.44 -5.38 -9.55
CA LEU A 223 12.99 -5.36 -9.38
C LEU A 223 12.28 -4.63 -10.52
N VAL A 224 12.87 -3.53 -11.04
CA VAL A 224 12.34 -2.85 -12.23
C VAL A 224 12.43 -3.78 -13.45
N GLY A 225 13.53 -4.52 -13.61
CA GLY A 225 13.67 -5.54 -14.66
C GLY A 225 12.60 -6.63 -14.54
N CYS A 226 12.33 -7.12 -13.33
CA CYS A 226 11.24 -8.07 -13.06
C CYS A 226 9.86 -7.48 -13.41
N ALA A 227 9.60 -6.20 -13.07
CA ALA A 227 8.35 -5.55 -13.42
C ALA A 227 8.17 -5.45 -14.94
N LEU A 228 9.22 -5.08 -15.70
CA LEU A 228 9.20 -5.04 -17.15
C LEU A 228 8.98 -6.45 -17.77
N LEU A 229 9.58 -7.47 -17.17
CA LEU A 229 9.37 -8.86 -17.58
C LEU A 229 7.92 -9.28 -17.38
N VAL A 230 7.33 -8.96 -16.22
CA VAL A 230 5.90 -9.28 -15.96
C VAL A 230 4.99 -8.52 -16.93
N ILE A 231 5.30 -7.25 -17.26
CA ILE A 231 4.57 -6.50 -18.30
C ILE A 231 4.66 -7.23 -19.66
N ALA A 232 5.85 -7.71 -20.03
CA ALA A 232 6.02 -8.45 -21.28
C ALA A 232 5.19 -9.73 -21.29
N VAL A 233 5.16 -10.48 -20.19
CA VAL A 233 4.30 -11.67 -20.03
C VAL A 233 2.82 -11.31 -20.14
N LEU A 234 2.36 -10.28 -19.41
CA LEU A 234 0.97 -9.84 -19.48
C LEU A 234 0.55 -9.50 -20.91
N ARG A 235 1.40 -8.77 -21.65
CA ARG A 235 1.12 -8.38 -23.04
C ARG A 235 1.21 -9.53 -24.06
N ALA A 236 2.02 -10.56 -23.77
CA ALA A 236 2.20 -11.68 -24.69
C ALA A 236 1.13 -12.76 -24.54
N PHE A 237 0.57 -12.95 -23.35
CA PHE A 237 -0.26 -14.10 -23.01
C PHE A 237 -1.71 -13.76 -22.63
N PHE A 238 -2.01 -12.47 -22.37
CA PHE A 238 -3.36 -12.06 -21.93
C PHE A 238 -3.93 -10.94 -22.81
N GLU A 239 -5.25 -10.94 -22.95
CA GLU A 239 -5.98 -9.90 -23.70
C GLU A 239 -6.15 -8.65 -22.82
N LEU A 240 -5.32 -7.65 -23.05
CA LEU A 240 -5.29 -6.44 -22.24
C LEU A 240 -6.20 -5.33 -22.78
N ASN A 241 -6.76 -5.48 -23.97
CA ASN A 241 -7.57 -4.45 -24.63
C ASN A 241 -6.87 -3.06 -24.53
N ALA A 242 -7.64 -1.99 -24.30
CA ALA A 242 -7.07 -0.63 -24.16
C ALA A 242 -6.14 -0.46 -22.95
N MET A 243 -6.18 -1.34 -21.94
CA MET A 243 -5.21 -1.31 -20.82
C MET A 243 -3.76 -1.58 -21.27
N GLY A 244 -3.57 -2.19 -22.45
CA GLY A 244 -2.25 -2.36 -23.06
C GLY A 244 -1.47 -1.04 -23.19
N TYR A 245 -2.15 0.10 -23.41
CA TYR A 245 -1.51 1.42 -23.44
C TYR A 245 -0.94 1.84 -22.08
N TYR A 246 -1.64 1.54 -20.98
CA TYR A 246 -1.10 1.77 -19.65
C TYR A 246 0.24 1.05 -19.46
N PHE A 247 0.36 -0.22 -19.87
CA PHE A 247 1.59 -0.98 -19.71
C PHE A 247 2.76 -0.43 -20.56
N ILE A 248 2.47 0.16 -21.74
CA ILE A 248 3.50 0.87 -22.52
C ILE A 248 3.98 2.10 -21.74
N ILE A 249 3.08 2.93 -21.25
CA ILE A 249 3.39 4.14 -20.49
C ILE A 249 4.13 3.77 -19.20
N ALA A 250 3.67 2.76 -18.48
CA ALA A 250 4.33 2.26 -17.26
C ALA A 250 5.77 1.80 -17.53
N SER A 251 6.00 1.10 -18.67
CA SER A 251 7.35 0.68 -19.07
C SER A 251 8.28 1.87 -19.30
N ILE A 252 7.79 2.92 -19.97
CA ILE A 252 8.57 4.16 -20.19
C ILE A 252 8.91 4.81 -18.84
N PHE A 253 7.93 4.95 -17.94
CA PHE A 253 8.17 5.52 -16.62
C PHE A 253 9.14 4.68 -15.77
N LEU A 254 9.10 3.36 -15.86
CA LEU A 254 10.03 2.46 -15.17
C LEU A 254 11.46 2.61 -15.70
N ILE A 255 11.65 2.77 -17.00
CA ILE A 255 12.96 3.04 -17.61
C ILE A 255 13.48 4.41 -17.16
N VAL A 256 12.62 5.44 -17.20
CA VAL A 256 12.97 6.79 -16.71
C VAL A 256 13.36 6.75 -15.24
N LEU A 257 12.58 6.03 -14.41
CA LEU A 257 12.88 5.84 -13.00
C LEU A 257 14.28 5.21 -12.81
N LEU A 258 14.61 4.19 -13.60
CA LEU A 258 15.90 3.51 -13.54
C LEU A 258 17.05 4.49 -13.85
N VAL A 259 16.93 5.27 -14.92
CA VAL A 259 17.95 6.27 -15.31
C VAL A 259 18.10 7.34 -14.20
N LEU A 260 16.98 7.85 -13.67
CA LEU A 260 17.00 8.85 -12.62
C LEU A 260 17.56 8.29 -11.30
N LEU A 261 17.28 7.04 -10.94
CA LEU A 261 17.77 6.38 -9.73
C LEU A 261 19.31 6.43 -9.65
N TRP A 262 19.99 6.14 -10.75
CA TRP A 262 21.45 6.16 -10.81
C TRP A 262 22.07 7.56 -10.85
N ARG A 263 21.28 8.57 -11.24
CA ARG A 263 21.70 9.99 -11.23
C ARG A 263 21.37 10.72 -9.92
N THR A 264 20.59 10.07 -9.05
CA THR A 264 20.07 10.68 -7.82
C THR A 264 21.06 10.53 -6.69
N ASN A 265 21.41 11.67 -6.03
CA ASN A 265 22.33 11.75 -4.91
C ASN A 265 21.76 12.51 -3.69
N THR A 266 20.53 13.01 -3.78
CA THR A 266 19.92 13.81 -2.69
C THR A 266 18.59 13.22 -2.22
N THR A 267 18.29 13.42 -0.93
CA THR A 267 17.01 12.98 -0.33
C THR A 267 15.80 13.57 -1.07
N ARG A 268 15.89 14.84 -1.53
CA ARG A 268 14.81 15.49 -2.28
C ARG A 268 14.54 14.76 -3.60
N GLN A 269 15.59 14.39 -4.34
CA GLN A 269 15.45 13.65 -5.59
C GLN A 269 14.89 12.25 -5.38
N MET A 270 15.30 11.54 -4.28
CA MET A 270 14.67 10.27 -3.90
C MET A 270 13.17 10.42 -3.61
N GLY A 271 12.77 11.54 -3.00
CA GLY A 271 11.35 11.88 -2.82
C GLY A 271 10.58 12.01 -4.13
N LEU A 272 11.17 12.58 -5.18
CA LEU A 272 10.57 12.66 -6.52
C LEU A 272 10.43 11.27 -7.16
N LEU A 273 11.43 10.40 -7.03
CA LEU A 273 11.33 9.01 -7.50
C LEU A 273 10.19 8.26 -6.80
N LEU A 274 10.04 8.47 -5.49
CA LEU A 274 8.94 7.88 -4.73
C LEU A 274 7.57 8.35 -5.24
N GLN A 275 7.42 9.62 -5.62
CA GLN A 275 6.19 10.14 -6.22
C GLN A 275 5.96 9.55 -7.62
N LEU A 276 7.00 9.36 -8.41
CA LEU A 276 6.89 8.72 -9.73
C LEU A 276 6.34 7.30 -9.62
N VAL A 277 6.88 6.48 -8.70
CA VAL A 277 6.36 5.12 -8.50
C VAL A 277 4.90 5.13 -8.03
N ARG A 278 4.54 6.05 -7.12
CA ARG A 278 3.15 6.21 -6.69
C ARG A 278 2.22 6.56 -7.86
N LEU A 279 2.68 7.42 -8.76
CA LEU A 279 1.93 7.80 -9.95
C LEU A 279 1.69 6.59 -10.87
N ILE A 280 2.70 5.74 -11.09
CA ILE A 280 2.58 4.50 -11.89
C ILE A 280 1.50 3.60 -11.28
N ILE A 281 1.52 3.39 -9.95
CA ILE A 281 0.54 2.55 -9.25
C ILE A 281 -0.87 3.14 -9.39
N LEU A 282 -1.04 4.45 -9.18
CA LEU A 282 -2.34 5.13 -9.30
C LEU A 282 -2.90 5.05 -10.72
N LEU A 283 -2.06 5.31 -11.73
CA LEU A 283 -2.46 5.17 -13.14
C LEU A 283 -2.88 3.73 -13.46
N GLY A 284 -2.20 2.73 -12.88
CA GLY A 284 -2.58 1.33 -13.01
C GLY A 284 -3.98 1.04 -12.47
N ILE A 285 -4.31 1.56 -11.29
CA ILE A 285 -5.63 1.41 -10.69
C ILE A 285 -6.70 2.10 -11.55
N ILE A 286 -6.45 3.33 -11.99
CA ILE A 286 -7.41 4.12 -12.80
C ILE A 286 -7.57 3.52 -14.21
N SER A 287 -6.58 2.81 -14.73
CA SER A 287 -6.63 2.19 -16.05
C SER A 287 -7.43 0.87 -16.10
N LEU A 288 -7.81 0.28 -14.96
CA LEU A 288 -8.56 -0.98 -14.91
C LEU A 288 -9.85 -0.97 -15.76
N PRO A 289 -10.66 0.10 -15.83
CA PRO A 289 -11.82 0.16 -16.73
C PRO A 289 -11.48 -0.06 -18.21
N LEU A 290 -10.24 0.23 -18.63
CA LEU A 290 -9.78 0.04 -20.01
C LEU A 290 -9.75 -1.44 -20.43
N LEU A 291 -9.78 -2.38 -19.48
CA LEU A 291 -9.90 -3.82 -19.78
C LEU A 291 -11.19 -4.19 -20.53
N ARG A 292 -12.26 -3.41 -20.38
CA ARG A 292 -13.52 -3.65 -21.09
C ARG A 292 -13.64 -2.86 -22.40
N LEU A 293 -12.70 -1.97 -22.72
CA LEU A 293 -12.69 -1.21 -23.96
C LEU A 293 -11.89 -1.98 -25.02
N THR A 294 -12.61 -2.69 -25.90
CA THR A 294 -12.01 -3.32 -27.09
C THR A 294 -11.56 -2.23 -28.07
N ILE A 295 -10.37 -2.39 -28.61
CA ILE A 295 -9.78 -1.50 -29.65
C ILE A 295 -10.03 -2.13 -31.01
#